data_d14a17a1f340d165b0104910d56a85a8
#
_entry.id   d14a17a1f340d165b0104910d56a85a8
#
_cell.length_a   1.000
_cell.length_b   1.000
_cell.length_c   1.000
_cell.angle_alpha   90.00
_cell.angle_beta   90.00
_cell.angle_gamma   90.00
#
_symmetry.space_group_name_H-M   'P 1'
#
loop_
_entity.id
_entity.type
_entity.pdbx_description
1 polymer ?
#
loop_
_entity_poly.entity_id
_entity_poly.type
_entity_poly.pdbx_seq_one_letter_code
_entity_poly.pdbx_strand_id
1 'polypeptide(L)'
;MSIGVILTKSPSEQGFQTFMDFTQLYIHNDQISIYLVGNGVYGARKNYQNPDLGMVFKNSKVYVSVNDLKARGIEDGQVKEGLMMFHQYDDLVIDIMENFDQVVSF
;
A
#
# COMPACT_ATOMS: atom_id res chain seq x y z
N MET A 1 -11.66 7.01 12.61
CA MET A 1 -10.48 6.27 13.07
C MET A 1 -9.45 6.29 11.97
N SER A 2 -8.18 6.39 12.30
CA SER A 2 -7.08 6.28 11.33
C SER A 2 -6.45 4.89 11.39
N ILE A 3 -6.31 4.26 10.24
CA ILE A 3 -5.81 2.89 10.12
C ILE A 3 -4.60 2.88 9.21
N GLY A 4 -3.47 2.37 9.71
CA GLY A 4 -2.29 2.10 8.91
C GLY A 4 -2.32 0.64 8.45
N VAL A 5 -2.15 0.42 7.16
CA VAL A 5 -2.16 -0.90 6.56
C VAL A 5 -0.82 -1.16 5.89
N ILE A 6 -0.16 -2.24 6.28
CA ILE A 6 1.11 -2.66 5.68
C ILE A 6 0.81 -3.84 4.77
N LEU A 7 1.06 -3.69 3.48
CA LEU A 7 0.86 -4.77 2.51
C LEU A 7 2.21 -5.30 2.03
N THR A 8 2.46 -6.58 2.32
CA THR A 8 3.67 -7.28 1.91
C THR A 8 3.43 -8.29 0.79
N LYS A 9 2.18 -8.44 0.34
CA LYS A 9 1.77 -9.46 -0.63
C LYS A 9 1.57 -8.87 -2.02
N SER A 10 2.04 -9.59 -3.03
CA SER A 10 1.73 -9.23 -4.42
C SER A 10 0.27 -9.61 -4.76
N PRO A 11 -0.28 -9.04 -5.84
CA PRO A 11 -1.64 -9.38 -6.26
C PRO A 11 -1.90 -10.86 -6.53
N SER A 12 -0.87 -11.64 -6.79
CA SER A 12 -0.99 -13.07 -7.04
C SER A 12 -0.89 -13.94 -5.79
N GLU A 13 -0.60 -13.37 -4.64
CA GLU A 13 -0.47 -14.11 -3.39
C GLU A 13 -1.79 -14.14 -2.64
N GLN A 14 -2.01 -15.20 -1.84
CA GLN A 14 -3.27 -15.39 -1.12
C GLN A 14 -3.64 -14.24 -0.20
N GLY A 15 -2.68 -13.68 0.50
CA GLY A 15 -2.94 -12.59 1.46
C GLY A 15 -3.45 -11.29 0.82
N PHE A 16 -3.31 -11.15 -0.49
CA PHE A 16 -3.76 -9.96 -1.18
C PHE A 16 -5.29 -9.81 -1.12
N GLN A 17 -6.03 -10.88 -1.28
CA GLN A 17 -7.49 -10.81 -1.22
C GLN A 17 -7.97 -10.42 0.18
N THR A 18 -7.30 -10.92 1.22
CA THR A 18 -7.60 -10.53 2.60
C THR A 18 -7.40 -9.03 2.81
N PHE A 19 -6.30 -8.49 2.26
CA PHE A 19 -6.06 -7.05 2.26
C PHE A 19 -7.19 -6.29 1.56
N MET A 20 -7.62 -6.75 0.39
CA MET A 20 -8.69 -6.11 -0.37
C MET A 20 -10.00 -6.11 0.42
N ASP A 21 -10.36 -7.24 0.99
CA ASP A 21 -11.59 -7.38 1.76
C ASP A 21 -11.58 -6.45 2.98
N PHE A 22 -10.46 -6.38 3.68
CA PHE A 22 -10.30 -5.51 4.83
C PHE A 22 -10.44 -4.03 4.44
N THR A 23 -9.69 -3.60 3.43
CA THR A 23 -9.70 -2.19 3.04
C THR A 23 -11.06 -1.75 2.51
N GLN A 24 -11.72 -2.58 1.72
CA GLN A 24 -13.06 -2.27 1.21
C GLN A 24 -14.11 -2.14 2.32
N LEU A 25 -13.94 -2.88 3.40
CA LEU A 25 -14.85 -2.83 4.53
C LEU A 25 -14.77 -1.48 5.27
N TYR A 26 -13.58 -0.90 5.39
CA TYR A 26 -13.35 0.29 6.22
C TYR A 26 -13.19 1.59 5.46
N ILE A 27 -12.98 1.54 4.14
CA ILE A 27 -12.51 2.70 3.37
C ILE A 27 -13.50 3.87 3.34
N HIS A 28 -14.79 3.62 3.53
CA HIS A 28 -15.82 4.67 3.47
C HIS A 28 -16.02 5.40 4.80
N ASN A 29 -15.58 4.80 5.90
CA ASN A 29 -15.84 5.34 7.24
C ASN A 29 -14.57 5.75 7.99
N ASP A 30 -13.41 5.29 7.52
CA ASP A 30 -12.13 5.49 8.21
C ASP A 30 -11.08 6.05 7.26
N GLN A 31 -10.09 6.74 7.84
CA GLN A 31 -8.94 7.21 7.08
C GLN A 31 -7.92 6.06 7.00
N ILE A 32 -7.61 5.64 5.79
CA ILE A 32 -6.69 4.54 5.55
C ILE A 32 -5.42 5.06 4.89
N SER A 33 -4.27 4.67 5.45
CA SER A 33 -2.96 4.86 4.83
C SER A 33 -2.34 3.50 4.57
N ILE A 34 -1.93 3.26 3.34
CA ILE A 34 -1.42 1.97 2.89
C ILE A 34 0.07 2.10 2.58
N TYR A 35 0.86 1.19 3.11
CA TYR A 35 2.29 1.11 2.86
C TYR A 35 2.58 -0.15 2.08
N LEU A 36 2.99 0.00 0.83
CA LEU A 36 3.37 -1.11 -0.04
C LEU A 36 4.86 -1.39 0.16
N VAL A 37 5.16 -2.54 0.74
CA VAL A 37 6.53 -2.98 1.04
C VAL A 37 6.73 -4.41 0.55
N GLY A 38 7.98 -4.82 0.37
CA GLY A 38 8.25 -6.16 -0.13
C GLY A 38 7.51 -6.41 -1.44
N ASN A 39 6.86 -7.55 -1.55
CA ASN A 39 6.09 -7.91 -2.75
C ASN A 39 4.83 -7.06 -2.93
N GLY A 40 4.42 -6.31 -1.92
CA GLY A 40 3.28 -5.39 -2.05
C GLY A 40 3.48 -4.33 -3.12
N VAL A 41 4.73 -4.00 -3.44
CA VAL A 41 5.02 -2.99 -4.47
C VAL A 41 4.59 -3.42 -5.87
N TYR A 42 4.38 -4.71 -6.11
CA TYR A 42 3.88 -5.18 -7.40
C TYR A 42 2.47 -4.65 -7.73
N GLY A 43 1.67 -4.35 -6.73
CA GLY A 43 0.36 -3.73 -6.91
C GLY A 43 0.42 -2.28 -7.37
N ALA A 44 1.59 -1.64 -7.24
CA ALA A 44 1.79 -0.25 -7.66
C ALA A 44 2.12 -0.09 -9.14
N ARG A 45 2.33 -1.18 -9.88
CA ARG A 45 2.72 -1.11 -11.29
C ARG A 45 1.57 -0.59 -12.16
N LYS A 46 1.89 0.28 -13.11
CA LYS A 46 0.91 0.81 -14.07
C LYS A 46 0.21 -0.28 -14.87
N ASN A 47 0.94 -1.35 -15.21
CA ASN A 47 0.40 -2.43 -16.05
C ASN A 47 -0.46 -3.43 -15.27
N TYR A 48 -0.54 -3.31 -13.94
CA TYR A 48 -1.48 -4.08 -13.17
C TYR A 48 -2.78 -3.30 -13.02
N GLN A 49 -3.84 -3.77 -13.66
CA GLN A 49 -5.13 -3.11 -13.67
C GLN A 49 -6.16 -3.93 -12.89
N ASN A 50 -6.66 -3.34 -11.81
CA ASN A 50 -7.71 -3.93 -10.98
C ASN A 50 -8.62 -2.79 -10.52
N PRO A 51 -9.89 -2.75 -10.98
CA PRO A 51 -10.79 -1.64 -10.63
C PRO A 51 -11.01 -1.48 -9.13
N ASP A 52 -11.08 -2.59 -8.39
CA ASP A 52 -11.27 -2.55 -6.94
C ASP A 52 -10.05 -1.97 -6.24
N LEU A 53 -8.85 -2.36 -6.66
CA LEU A 53 -7.62 -1.79 -6.12
C LEU A 53 -7.50 -0.31 -6.48
N GLY A 54 -7.89 0.06 -7.69
CA GLY A 54 -7.92 1.46 -8.11
C GLY A 54 -8.82 2.31 -7.21
N MET A 55 -9.98 1.79 -6.86
CA MET A 55 -10.91 2.46 -5.95
C MET A 55 -10.32 2.60 -4.55
N VAL A 56 -9.67 1.55 -4.06
CA VAL A 56 -8.98 1.58 -2.76
C VAL A 56 -7.88 2.64 -2.76
N PHE A 57 -7.03 2.65 -3.78
CA PHE A 57 -5.94 3.62 -3.87
C PHE A 57 -6.43 5.06 -4.00
N LYS A 58 -7.53 5.27 -4.70
CA LYS A 58 -8.11 6.60 -4.88
C LYS A 58 -8.65 7.18 -3.57
N ASN A 59 -9.12 6.33 -2.67
CA ASN A 59 -9.77 6.73 -1.43
C ASN A 59 -8.89 6.58 -0.19
N SER A 60 -7.59 6.37 -0.37
CA SER A 60 -6.63 6.22 0.72
C SER A 60 -5.34 6.96 0.39
N LYS A 61 -4.47 7.09 1.38
CA LYS A 61 -3.09 7.55 1.16
C LYS A 61 -2.24 6.31 0.92
N VAL A 62 -1.47 6.31 -0.16
CA VAL A 62 -0.68 5.13 -0.53
C VAL A 62 0.79 5.53 -0.64
N TYR A 63 1.62 4.80 0.07
CA TYR A 63 3.07 4.98 0.11
C TYR A 63 3.75 3.73 -0.44
N VAL A 64 4.80 3.92 -1.23
CA VAL A 64 5.51 2.81 -1.88
C VAL A 64 6.98 2.86 -1.49
N SER A 65 7.54 1.72 -1.10
CA SER A 65 8.96 1.60 -0.77
C SER A 65 9.81 1.65 -2.03
N VAL A 66 10.64 2.68 -2.17
CA VAL A 66 11.55 2.82 -3.31
C VAL A 66 12.57 1.70 -3.35
N ASN A 67 13.10 1.30 -2.20
CA ASN A 67 14.09 0.22 -2.15
C ASN A 67 13.50 -1.11 -2.62
N ASP A 68 12.25 -1.38 -2.27
CA ASP A 68 11.58 -2.60 -2.70
C ASP A 68 11.24 -2.58 -4.20
N LEU A 69 10.90 -1.41 -4.74
CA LEU A 69 10.72 -1.24 -6.18
C LEU A 69 12.02 -1.56 -6.93
N LYS A 70 13.14 -0.98 -6.48
CA LYS A 70 14.45 -1.20 -7.09
C LYS A 70 14.88 -2.66 -7.03
N ALA A 71 14.66 -3.30 -5.89
CA ALA A 71 15.02 -4.71 -5.72
C ALA A 71 14.27 -5.61 -6.71
N ARG A 72 13.13 -5.17 -7.23
CA ARG A 72 12.30 -5.94 -8.17
C ARG A 72 12.36 -5.42 -9.59
N GLY A 73 13.27 -4.49 -9.87
CA GLY A 73 13.45 -3.95 -11.22
C GLY A 73 12.30 -3.09 -11.71
N ILE A 74 11.51 -2.51 -10.80
CA ILE A 74 10.41 -1.62 -11.15
C ILE A 74 10.92 -0.18 -11.11
N GLU A 75 10.90 0.48 -12.27
CA GLU A 75 11.36 1.86 -12.41
C GLU A 75 10.24 2.85 -12.09
N ASP A 76 10.62 4.09 -11.79
CA ASP A 76 9.65 5.15 -11.42
C ASP A 76 8.57 5.34 -12.49
N GLY A 77 8.94 5.29 -13.77
CA GLY A 77 7.99 5.44 -14.87
C GLY A 77 6.98 4.31 -14.99
N GLN A 78 7.19 3.20 -14.28
CA GLN A 78 6.31 2.03 -14.29
C GLN A 78 5.33 2.01 -13.11
N VAL A 79 5.40 3.02 -12.24
CA VAL A 79 4.56 3.11 -11.05
C VAL A 79 3.34 3.99 -11.33
N LYS A 80 2.18 3.60 -10.79
CA LYS A 80 0.93 4.36 -10.91
C LYS A 80 1.11 5.77 -10.37
N GLU A 81 0.42 6.72 -11.00
CA GLU A 81 0.42 8.10 -10.53
C GLU A 81 -0.39 8.25 -9.23
N GLY A 82 -0.06 9.28 -8.46
CA GLY A 82 -0.76 9.59 -7.22
C GLY A 82 -0.27 8.84 -6.00
N LEU A 83 0.72 7.97 -6.15
CA LEU A 83 1.33 7.26 -5.03
C LEU A 83 2.53 8.04 -4.51
N MET A 84 2.70 8.08 -3.20
CA MET A 84 3.83 8.71 -2.56
C MET A 84 4.94 7.67 -2.34
N MET A 85 6.20 8.10 -2.52
CA MET A 85 7.34 7.21 -2.34
C MET A 85 8.06 7.50 -1.04
N PHE A 86 8.53 6.46 -0.37
CA PHE A 86 9.39 6.63 0.80
C PHE A 86 10.66 5.81 0.62
N HIS A 87 11.76 6.30 1.19
CA HIS A 87 13.10 5.75 0.96
C HIS A 87 13.62 4.91 2.12
N GLN A 88 13.11 5.12 3.33
CA GLN A 88 13.61 4.45 4.52
C GLN A 88 12.47 3.90 5.36
N TYR A 89 12.65 2.68 5.85
CA TYR A 89 11.67 2.07 6.74
C TYR A 89 11.52 2.82 8.07
N ASP A 90 12.52 3.59 8.47
CA ASP A 90 12.41 4.42 9.67
C ASP A 90 11.24 5.40 9.59
N ASP A 91 10.99 5.95 8.41
CA ASP A 91 9.84 6.85 8.20
C ASP A 91 8.53 6.12 8.43
N LEU A 92 8.42 4.89 7.93
CA LEU A 92 7.25 4.04 8.15
C LEU A 92 7.05 3.73 9.63
N VAL A 93 8.12 3.38 10.34
CA VAL A 93 8.06 3.06 11.77
C VAL A 93 7.57 4.26 12.57
N ILE A 94 8.08 5.46 12.28
CA ILE A 94 7.66 6.68 12.96
C ILE A 94 6.17 6.93 12.72
N ASP A 95 5.71 6.83 11.49
CA ASP A 95 4.29 7.03 11.16
C ASP A 95 3.40 6.02 11.90
N ILE A 96 3.80 4.75 11.93
CA ILE A 96 3.04 3.70 12.62
C ILE A 96 2.90 4.02 14.11
N MET A 97 3.97 4.49 14.74
CA MET A 97 3.97 4.75 16.18
C MET A 97 3.19 6.00 16.56
N GLU A 98 3.09 7.00 15.68
CA GLU A 98 2.60 8.31 16.04
C GLU A 98 1.23 8.67 15.47
N ASN A 99 0.85 8.11 14.32
CA ASN A 99 -0.24 8.68 13.52
C ASN A 99 -1.47 7.80 13.35
N PHE A 100 -1.45 6.56 13.83
CA PHE A 100 -2.56 5.64 13.61
C PHE A 100 -3.18 5.13 14.90
N ASP A 101 -4.51 5.02 14.90
CA ASP A 101 -5.26 4.38 15.98
C ASP A 101 -5.09 2.87 15.94
N GLN A 102 -4.97 2.32 14.74
CA GLN A 102 -4.76 0.89 14.51
C GLN A 102 -3.77 0.66 13.39
N VAL A 103 -3.00 -0.40 13.47
CA VAL A 103 -2.09 -0.85 12.39
C VAL A 103 -2.35 -2.33 12.12
N VAL A 104 -2.54 -2.66 10.85
CA VAL A 104 -2.79 -4.03 10.40
C VAL A 104 -1.79 -4.38 9.30
N SER A 105 -1.29 -5.61 9.32
CA SER A 105 -0.32 -6.08 8.34
C SER A 105 -0.86 -7.30 7.57
N PHE A 106 -0.62 -7.29 6.28
CA PHE A 106 -1.00 -8.41 5.41
C PHE A 106 0.18 -8.92 4.61
#